data_9be5ec3965384daed3db27b777c46e22
#
_entry.id   9be5ec3965384daed3db27b777c46e22
#
_cell.length_a   1.000
_cell.length_b   1.000
_cell.length_c   1.000
_cell.angle_alpha   90.00
_cell.angle_beta   90.00
_cell.angle_gamma   90.00
#
_symmetry.space_group_name_H-M   'P 1'
#
loop_
_entity.id
_entity.type
_entity.pdbx_description
1 polymer ?
#
loop_
_entity_poly.entity_id
_entity_poly.type
_entity_poly.pdbx_seq_one_letter_code
_entity_poly.pdbx_strand_id
1 'polypeptide(L)'
;MLKTYGIVSGLAPKGAVTMKSALLSVAANKGLQVEVVMDDRIPPVDAPNARTALADQKITVMDAVSALAEEGVAAVLVAGLKAQNFLPEVQTETQVPVVSLWKVVADYARKQDVTKIGVLGGCDEAEKKGLVAAFSDLELVFPADEIGCCSDPADRATHVVRVAENLKAQGAELLLPWCEHAVEVLAVLEEKGFPACNPYVLVGDYVVEREWKRLAKPFKVGMIGGLGPAATVDLYDKITRFTPAKTDQEHIKVVVEQNPQTADRTACLLHGGDDPTLALYDCAKRLEKDGCDALIVPCNTAHAFVPFLERHIKVPFINMQRVTMEEIQRKLGKEARIGLLATSGTIQTGIYAEKAKAMGMPIFTPDEEHQARVMAAIYGPQGAKAGFTDGVCRDDLVSAAEYLVKTYDCNCLILGCTELPLILDEDDHFPVAGKTVCVVDPTAVLARKVVEVAMSWKGKR
;
A
#
# COMPACT_ATOMS: atom_id res chain seq x y z
N MET A 1 -16.26 18.13 18.91
CA MET A 1 -15.66 16.80 18.77
C MET A 1 -14.20 16.91 19.19
N LEU A 2 -13.72 16.03 20.06
CA LEU A 2 -12.32 16.00 20.50
C LEU A 2 -11.41 15.68 19.30
N LYS A 3 -10.40 16.49 19.07
CA LYS A 3 -9.35 16.21 18.05
C LYS A 3 -8.07 15.80 18.76
N THR A 4 -7.53 14.64 18.41
CA THR A 4 -6.25 14.15 18.95
C THR A 4 -5.16 14.36 17.92
N TYR A 5 -4.03 14.96 18.34
CA TYR A 5 -2.84 15.15 17.50
C TYR A 5 -1.65 14.40 18.09
N GLY A 6 -0.80 13.84 17.22
CA GLY A 6 0.43 13.16 17.61
C GLY A 6 1.65 14.09 17.48
N ILE A 7 2.60 13.99 18.41
CA ILE A 7 3.90 14.65 18.30
C ILE A 7 5.02 13.64 18.50
N VAL A 8 5.88 13.47 17.50
CA VAL A 8 7.15 12.74 17.63
C VAL A 8 8.17 13.68 18.27
N SER A 9 8.61 13.38 19.48
CA SER A 9 9.37 14.30 20.36
C SER A 9 10.86 13.97 20.48
N GLY A 10 11.27 12.74 20.22
CA GLY A 10 12.60 12.24 20.57
C GLY A 10 13.77 12.98 19.90
N LEU A 11 13.57 13.57 18.71
CA LEU A 11 14.61 14.32 18.01
C LEU A 11 14.82 15.75 18.57
N ALA A 12 13.78 16.36 19.14
CA ALA A 12 13.83 17.71 19.71
C ALA A 12 12.82 17.86 20.86
N PRO A 13 13.09 17.33 22.04
CA PRO A 13 12.14 17.32 23.17
C PRO A 13 11.63 18.70 23.57
N LYS A 14 12.50 19.72 23.59
CA LYS A 14 12.12 21.12 23.91
C LYS A 14 11.16 21.68 22.86
N GLY A 15 11.44 21.44 21.57
CA GLY A 15 10.58 21.84 20.46
C GLY A 15 9.20 21.16 20.55
N ALA A 16 9.15 19.89 20.90
CA ALA A 16 7.90 19.13 21.08
C ALA A 16 7.04 19.70 22.22
N VAL A 17 7.63 20.07 23.35
CA VAL A 17 6.92 20.72 24.45
C VAL A 17 6.35 22.07 24.00
N THR A 18 7.12 22.85 23.24
CA THR A 18 6.65 24.10 22.66
C THR A 18 5.46 23.90 21.71
N MET A 19 5.54 22.92 20.82
CA MET A 19 4.42 22.55 19.92
C MET A 19 3.16 22.18 20.71
N LYS A 20 3.31 21.32 21.71
CA LYS A 20 2.19 20.91 22.58
C LYS A 20 1.53 22.11 23.24
N SER A 21 2.33 23.00 23.82
CA SER A 21 1.83 24.22 24.45
C SER A 21 1.11 25.13 23.46
N ALA A 22 1.65 25.30 22.25
CA ALA A 22 1.05 26.10 21.20
C ALA A 22 -0.31 25.53 20.76
N LEU A 23 -0.41 24.22 20.52
CA LEU A 23 -1.67 23.54 20.15
C LEU A 23 -2.73 23.74 21.23
N LEU A 24 -2.40 23.49 22.50
CA LEU A 24 -3.33 23.59 23.62
C LEU A 24 -3.78 25.04 23.85
N SER A 25 -2.86 26.01 23.75
CA SER A 25 -3.17 27.45 23.92
C SER A 25 -4.14 27.94 22.84
N VAL A 26 -3.86 27.63 21.57
CA VAL A 26 -4.72 28.05 20.46
C VAL A 26 -6.10 27.35 20.55
N ALA A 27 -6.14 26.09 20.91
CA ALA A 27 -7.39 25.35 21.09
C ALA A 27 -8.23 25.97 22.22
N ALA A 28 -7.63 26.27 23.37
CA ALA A 28 -8.30 26.90 24.50
C ALA A 28 -8.87 28.28 24.12
N ASN A 29 -8.09 29.12 23.44
CA ASN A 29 -8.53 30.44 22.98
C ASN A 29 -9.73 30.38 22.00
N LYS A 30 -9.88 29.28 21.29
CA LYS A 30 -10.98 29.03 20.32
C LYS A 30 -12.12 28.19 20.89
N GLY A 31 -12.05 27.80 22.15
CA GLY A 31 -13.07 26.93 22.79
C GLY A 31 -13.12 25.53 22.20
N LEU A 32 -12.02 25.04 21.61
CA LEU A 32 -11.89 23.70 21.01
C LEU A 32 -11.29 22.71 22.00
N GLN A 33 -11.71 21.45 21.92
CA GLN A 33 -11.12 20.37 22.69
C GLN A 33 -10.06 19.67 21.86
N VAL A 34 -8.82 19.70 22.33
CA VAL A 34 -7.65 19.08 21.70
C VAL A 34 -6.92 18.21 22.71
N GLU A 35 -6.57 16.99 22.29
CA GLU A 35 -5.66 16.11 22.99
C GLU A 35 -4.36 15.99 22.21
N VAL A 36 -3.23 15.88 22.93
CA VAL A 36 -1.92 15.72 22.31
C VAL A 36 -1.22 14.51 22.91
N VAL A 37 -1.02 13.51 22.07
CA VAL A 37 -0.24 12.31 22.37
C VAL A 37 1.20 12.52 21.91
N MET A 38 2.17 12.15 22.75
CA MET A 38 3.60 12.29 22.44
C MET A 38 4.24 10.92 22.34
N ASP A 39 5.06 10.73 21.32
CA ASP A 39 5.95 9.58 21.17
C ASP A 39 7.40 10.07 21.34
N ASP A 40 8.09 9.54 22.32
CA ASP A 40 9.42 10.01 22.76
C ASP A 40 10.56 9.07 22.34
N ARG A 41 10.35 8.19 21.38
CA ARG A 41 11.39 7.31 20.83
C ARG A 41 12.59 8.11 20.34
N ILE A 42 13.77 7.68 20.75
CA ILE A 42 15.05 8.30 20.43
C ILE A 42 15.80 7.36 19.47
N PRO A 43 16.39 7.89 18.39
CA PRO A 43 17.26 7.09 17.51
C PRO A 43 18.46 6.53 18.29
N PRO A 44 19.02 5.39 17.89
CA PRO A 44 20.30 4.90 18.41
C PRO A 44 21.40 5.96 18.28
N VAL A 45 22.24 6.08 19.32
CA VAL A 45 23.31 7.10 19.40
C VAL A 45 24.68 6.58 18.95
N ASP A 46 24.81 5.28 18.74
CA ASP A 46 26.04 4.56 18.41
C ASP A 46 26.24 4.32 16.90
N ALA A 47 25.58 5.11 16.06
CA ALA A 47 25.65 4.98 14.62
C ALA A 47 27.10 5.16 14.11
N PRO A 48 27.64 4.22 13.31
CA PRO A 48 29.04 4.23 12.88
C PRO A 48 29.40 5.36 11.90
N ASN A 49 28.41 5.99 11.28
CA ASN A 49 28.58 7.10 10.34
C ASN A 49 27.30 7.89 10.15
N ALA A 50 27.41 9.07 9.52
CA ALA A 50 26.27 9.98 9.30
C ALA A 50 25.12 9.36 8.49
N ARG A 51 25.42 8.47 7.52
CA ARG A 51 24.38 7.79 6.71
C ARG A 51 23.55 6.85 7.58
N THR A 52 24.18 6.08 8.45
CA THR A 52 23.50 5.20 9.41
C THR A 52 22.70 6.01 10.40
N ALA A 53 23.27 7.08 10.96
CA ALA A 53 22.55 7.97 11.88
C ALA A 53 21.28 8.57 11.25
N LEU A 54 21.33 8.97 9.97
CA LEU A 54 20.17 9.46 9.24
C LEU A 54 19.13 8.37 9.02
N ALA A 55 19.57 7.14 8.65
CA ALA A 55 18.67 6.01 8.50
C ALA A 55 17.96 5.66 9.81
N ASP A 56 18.68 5.63 10.92
CA ASP A 56 18.12 5.36 12.25
C ASP A 56 17.09 6.43 12.65
N GLN A 57 17.35 7.71 12.33
CA GLN A 57 16.37 8.78 12.54
C GLN A 57 15.11 8.58 11.72
N LYS A 58 15.23 8.26 10.42
CA LYS A 58 14.09 8.01 9.53
C LYS A 58 13.23 6.85 10.04
N ILE A 59 13.86 5.72 10.40
CA ILE A 59 13.18 4.52 10.91
C ILE A 59 12.47 4.84 12.22
N THR A 60 13.15 5.49 13.16
CA THR A 60 12.56 5.86 14.46
C THR A 60 11.35 6.79 14.30
N VAL A 61 11.44 7.78 13.41
CA VAL A 61 10.30 8.66 13.09
C VAL A 61 9.17 7.87 12.45
N MET A 62 9.47 6.95 11.53
CA MET A 62 8.44 6.13 10.88
C MET A 62 7.71 5.22 11.88
N ASP A 63 8.43 4.60 12.81
CA ASP A 63 7.86 3.76 13.87
C ASP A 63 6.95 4.58 14.80
N ALA A 64 7.40 5.78 15.18
CA ALA A 64 6.61 6.69 16.02
C ALA A 64 5.33 7.15 15.30
N VAL A 65 5.45 7.54 14.02
CA VAL A 65 4.31 7.94 13.18
C VAL A 65 3.32 6.79 13.02
N SER A 66 3.80 5.56 12.84
CA SER A 66 2.96 4.38 12.71
C SER A 66 2.18 4.10 14.00
N ALA A 67 2.83 4.16 15.16
CA ALA A 67 2.18 3.97 16.45
C ALA A 67 1.10 5.04 16.70
N LEU A 68 1.41 6.33 16.48
CA LEU A 68 0.44 7.41 16.60
C LEU A 68 -0.73 7.27 15.61
N ALA A 69 -0.46 6.75 14.40
CA ALA A 69 -1.51 6.49 13.43
C ALA A 69 -2.48 5.38 13.88
N GLU A 70 -1.98 4.36 14.58
CA GLU A 70 -2.79 3.28 15.19
C GLU A 70 -3.66 3.82 16.34
N GLU A 71 -3.18 4.80 17.11
CA GLU A 71 -3.97 5.51 18.14
C GLU A 71 -5.06 6.41 17.55
N GLY A 72 -5.10 6.57 16.23
CA GLY A 72 -6.18 7.28 15.54
C GLY A 72 -6.04 8.81 15.54
N VAL A 73 -4.84 9.36 15.74
CA VAL A 73 -4.60 10.80 15.69
C VAL A 73 -5.00 11.41 14.34
N ALA A 74 -5.45 12.67 14.36
CA ALA A 74 -5.88 13.37 13.16
C ALA A 74 -4.72 13.79 12.25
N ALA A 75 -3.60 14.18 12.85
CA ALA A 75 -2.36 14.51 12.17
C ALA A 75 -1.17 14.28 13.11
N VAL A 76 0.02 14.12 12.55
CA VAL A 76 1.28 13.96 13.28
C VAL A 76 2.21 15.11 12.97
N LEU A 77 2.83 15.65 14.00
CA LEU A 77 3.92 16.63 13.93
C LEU A 77 5.22 15.93 14.34
N VAL A 78 6.32 16.30 13.71
CA VAL A 78 7.65 15.80 14.07
C VAL A 78 8.47 16.98 14.57
N ALA A 79 8.83 16.93 15.85
CA ALA A 79 9.78 17.89 16.42
C ALA A 79 11.18 17.56 15.92
N GLY A 80 11.89 18.59 15.47
CA GLY A 80 13.22 18.47 14.88
C GLY A 80 13.27 19.11 13.49
N LEU A 81 13.99 20.24 13.39
CA LEU A 81 14.02 21.03 12.17
C LEU A 81 14.69 20.26 11.02
N LYS A 82 15.78 19.56 11.31
CA LYS A 82 16.46 18.73 10.29
C LYS A 82 15.63 17.54 9.79
N ALA A 83 14.75 17.00 10.63
CA ALA A 83 13.85 15.92 10.25
C ALA A 83 12.88 16.32 9.15
N GLN A 84 12.58 17.61 9.02
CA GLN A 84 11.65 18.11 8.00
C GLN A 84 12.07 17.75 6.57
N ASN A 85 13.36 17.52 6.32
CA ASN A 85 13.90 17.17 5.00
C ASN A 85 13.45 15.81 4.51
N PHE A 86 13.19 14.85 5.41
CA PHE A 86 12.76 13.51 5.03
C PHE A 86 11.27 13.22 5.32
N LEU A 87 10.52 14.19 5.85
CA LEU A 87 9.07 13.99 6.06
C LEU A 87 8.28 13.67 4.78
N PRO A 88 8.65 14.16 3.59
CA PRO A 88 8.00 13.70 2.36
C PRO A 88 8.11 12.19 2.16
N GLU A 89 9.25 11.56 2.50
CA GLU A 89 9.42 10.11 2.43
C GLU A 89 8.51 9.40 3.45
N VAL A 90 8.47 9.88 4.69
CA VAL A 90 7.57 9.35 5.73
C VAL A 90 6.11 9.42 5.27
N GLN A 91 5.71 10.54 4.66
CA GLN A 91 4.34 10.73 4.18
C GLN A 91 3.94 9.74 3.08
N THR A 92 4.88 9.20 2.29
CA THR A 92 4.56 8.18 1.27
C THR A 92 4.16 6.84 1.89
N GLU A 93 4.63 6.56 3.10
CA GLU A 93 4.39 5.28 3.77
C GLU A 93 3.21 5.30 4.77
N THR A 94 2.61 6.47 5.03
CA THR A 94 1.49 6.59 5.97
C THR A 94 0.32 7.38 5.39
N GLN A 95 -0.89 7.03 5.83
CA GLN A 95 -2.11 7.78 5.50
C GLN A 95 -2.42 8.90 6.48
N VAL A 96 -1.83 8.88 7.68
CA VAL A 96 -2.00 9.99 8.61
C VAL A 96 -1.26 11.21 8.07
N PRO A 97 -1.89 12.41 8.03
CA PRO A 97 -1.19 13.60 7.61
C PRO A 97 0.01 13.89 8.51
N VAL A 98 1.19 14.00 7.92
CA VAL A 98 2.43 14.43 8.60
C VAL A 98 2.64 15.90 8.29
N VAL A 99 2.60 16.74 9.32
CA VAL A 99 2.64 18.19 9.18
C VAL A 99 4.09 18.67 9.05
N SER A 100 4.45 19.24 7.92
CA SER A 100 5.75 19.85 7.71
C SER A 100 5.81 21.24 8.33
N LEU A 101 6.80 21.49 9.18
CA LEU A 101 7.07 22.82 9.75
C LEU A 101 7.43 23.85 8.66
N TRP A 102 8.05 23.40 7.57
CA TRP A 102 8.34 24.28 6.43
C TRP A 102 7.07 24.78 5.76
N LYS A 103 6.04 23.93 5.61
CA LYS A 103 4.72 24.36 5.12
C LYS A 103 4.04 25.33 6.09
N VAL A 104 4.21 25.12 7.39
CA VAL A 104 3.68 26.03 8.43
C VAL A 104 4.32 27.41 8.30
N VAL A 105 5.65 27.49 8.19
CA VAL A 105 6.37 28.74 8.04
C VAL A 105 6.03 29.42 6.71
N ALA A 106 5.96 28.69 5.61
CA ALA A 106 5.59 29.25 4.31
C ALA A 106 4.18 29.85 4.32
N ASP A 107 3.20 29.19 4.95
CA ASP A 107 1.85 29.72 5.12
C ASP A 107 1.84 31.01 6.00
N TYR A 108 2.62 31.02 7.06
CA TYR A 108 2.79 32.21 7.90
C TYR A 108 3.43 33.37 7.12
N ALA A 109 4.52 33.12 6.40
CA ALA A 109 5.22 34.13 5.60
C ALA A 109 4.27 34.78 4.57
N ARG A 110 3.48 33.95 3.85
CA ARG A 110 2.47 34.46 2.89
C ARG A 110 1.40 35.35 3.57
N LYS A 111 0.95 34.98 4.78
CA LYS A 111 -0.03 35.77 5.54
C LYS A 111 0.54 37.11 6.04
N GLN A 112 1.85 37.24 6.08
CA GLN A 112 2.57 38.47 6.47
C GLN A 112 3.13 39.22 5.25
N ASP A 113 2.76 38.83 4.03
CA ASP A 113 3.26 39.38 2.76
C ASP A 113 4.80 39.37 2.65
N VAL A 114 5.45 38.40 3.32
CA VAL A 114 6.89 38.17 3.25
C VAL A 114 7.24 37.50 1.94
N THR A 115 8.23 38.02 1.24
CA THR A 115 8.71 37.49 -0.04
C THR A 115 10.11 36.86 0.06
N LYS A 116 10.89 37.28 1.07
CA LYS A 116 12.29 36.87 1.23
C LYS A 116 12.58 36.39 2.65
N ILE A 117 13.03 35.13 2.77
CA ILE A 117 13.33 34.48 4.04
C ILE A 117 14.85 34.25 4.19
N GLY A 118 15.44 34.68 5.26
CA GLY A 118 16.82 34.38 5.64
C GLY A 118 16.92 33.10 6.49
N VAL A 119 17.71 32.15 6.08
CA VAL A 119 17.91 30.87 6.78
C VAL A 119 19.03 31.02 7.80
N LEU A 120 18.70 30.90 9.11
CA LEU A 120 19.64 30.99 10.22
C LEU A 120 20.31 29.65 10.48
N GLY A 121 21.48 29.40 9.88
CA GLY A 121 22.29 28.21 10.10
C GLY A 121 22.93 27.68 8.83
N GLY A 122 23.92 26.80 9.00
CA GLY A 122 24.56 26.11 7.86
C GLY A 122 23.69 24.96 7.36
N CYS A 123 23.47 24.96 6.06
CA CYS A 123 22.80 23.88 5.35
C CYS A 123 23.76 23.26 4.33
N ASP A 124 23.78 21.94 4.24
CA ASP A 124 24.44 21.28 3.11
C ASP A 124 23.61 21.44 1.81
N GLU A 125 24.18 21.07 0.68
CA GLU A 125 23.51 21.23 -0.63
C GLU A 125 22.22 20.41 -0.77
N ALA A 126 22.13 19.25 -0.11
CA ALA A 126 20.92 18.44 -0.13
C ALA A 126 19.81 19.08 0.73
N GLU A 127 20.17 19.60 1.88
CA GLU A 127 19.29 20.35 2.78
C GLU A 127 18.76 21.61 2.11
N LYS A 128 19.63 22.41 1.45
CA LYS A 128 19.23 23.59 0.66
C LYS A 128 18.20 23.24 -0.43
N LYS A 129 18.43 22.16 -1.17
CA LYS A 129 17.51 21.68 -2.19
C LYS A 129 16.13 21.35 -1.63
N GLY A 130 16.08 20.68 -0.48
CA GLY A 130 14.83 20.37 0.23
C GLY A 130 14.07 21.62 0.67
N LEU A 131 14.77 22.61 1.23
CA LEU A 131 14.20 23.90 1.60
C LEU A 131 13.65 24.66 0.39
N VAL A 132 14.42 24.80 -0.69
CA VAL A 132 13.99 25.49 -1.90
C VAL A 132 12.73 24.85 -2.47
N ALA A 133 12.62 23.53 -2.43
CA ALA A 133 11.41 22.83 -2.87
C ALA A 133 10.19 23.13 -1.98
N ALA A 134 10.39 23.26 -0.66
CA ALA A 134 9.32 23.56 0.29
C ALA A 134 8.83 25.02 0.23
N PHE A 135 9.70 25.95 -0.17
CA PHE A 135 9.44 27.38 -0.29
C PHE A 135 9.49 27.88 -1.73
N SER A 136 8.97 27.11 -2.67
CA SER A 136 9.12 27.30 -4.12
C SER A 136 8.66 28.67 -4.66
N ASP A 137 7.83 29.39 -3.93
CA ASP A 137 7.26 30.70 -4.25
C ASP A 137 7.86 31.84 -3.42
N LEU A 138 8.87 31.55 -2.58
CA LEU A 138 9.56 32.51 -1.73
C LEU A 138 11.05 32.50 -2.04
N GLU A 139 11.70 33.66 -1.94
CA GLU A 139 13.15 33.75 -2.08
C GLU A 139 13.83 33.33 -0.77
N LEU A 140 14.76 32.37 -0.83
CA LEU A 140 15.57 31.98 0.30
C LEU A 140 16.97 32.58 0.22
N VAL A 141 17.40 33.20 1.29
CA VAL A 141 18.75 33.74 1.44
C VAL A 141 19.51 32.91 2.47
N PHE A 142 20.71 32.50 2.10
CA PHE A 142 21.59 31.72 2.93
C PHE A 142 22.80 32.58 3.37
N PRO A 143 23.37 32.36 4.59
CA PRO A 143 24.55 33.07 5.00
C PRO A 143 25.75 32.78 4.09
N ALA A 144 26.58 33.79 3.83
CA ALA A 144 27.73 33.65 2.93
C ALA A 144 28.83 32.72 3.46
N ASP A 145 28.94 32.61 4.79
CA ASP A 145 29.91 31.74 5.46
C ASP A 145 29.20 30.45 5.90
N GLU A 146 29.85 29.29 5.81
CA GLU A 146 29.42 28.06 6.45
C GLU A 146 29.46 28.23 7.95
N ILE A 147 28.34 28.63 8.51
CA ILE A 147 28.22 28.82 9.93
C ILE A 147 27.93 27.47 10.56
N GLY A 148 28.99 26.77 10.95
CA GLY A 148 28.88 25.63 11.85
C GLY A 148 28.12 26.07 13.11
N CYS A 149 27.24 25.21 13.61
CA CYS A 149 26.60 25.45 14.91
C CYS A 149 27.71 25.71 15.96
N CYS A 150 27.77 26.94 16.46
CA CYS A 150 28.73 27.29 17.51
C CYS A 150 28.47 26.39 18.73
N SER A 151 29.45 25.58 19.09
CA SER A 151 29.35 24.62 20.19
C SER A 151 29.34 25.30 21.55
N ASP A 152 29.93 26.50 21.64
CA ASP A 152 29.94 27.30 22.89
C ASP A 152 28.65 28.10 23.06
N PRO A 153 27.85 27.84 24.10
CA PRO A 153 26.62 28.59 24.36
C PRO A 153 26.85 30.10 24.56
N ALA A 154 28.00 30.54 25.11
CA ALA A 154 28.29 31.92 25.35
C ALA A 154 28.50 32.74 24.07
N ASP A 155 29.14 32.15 23.07
CA ASP A 155 29.39 32.78 21.76
C ASP A 155 28.22 32.64 20.79
N ARG A 156 27.31 31.69 21.04
CA ARG A 156 26.22 31.36 20.16
C ARG A 156 25.31 32.53 19.82
N ALA A 157 24.88 33.27 20.84
CA ALA A 157 24.00 34.42 20.64
C ALA A 157 24.65 35.50 19.78
N THR A 158 25.94 35.84 20.07
CA THR A 158 26.71 36.81 19.29
C THR A 158 26.87 36.38 17.85
N HIS A 159 27.15 35.09 17.64
CA HIS A 159 27.31 34.50 16.31
C HIS A 159 26.01 34.56 15.52
N VAL A 160 24.88 34.13 16.09
CA VAL A 160 23.58 34.14 15.40
C VAL A 160 23.10 35.54 15.08
N VAL A 161 23.36 36.52 15.95
CA VAL A 161 23.07 37.94 15.68
C VAL A 161 23.86 38.45 14.47
N ARG A 162 25.17 38.16 14.38
CA ARG A 162 25.97 38.54 13.22
C ARG A 162 25.44 37.94 11.91
N VAL A 163 24.96 36.69 11.95
CA VAL A 163 24.31 36.04 10.81
C VAL A 163 23.02 36.74 10.44
N ALA A 164 22.21 37.07 11.42
CA ALA A 164 20.93 37.75 11.22
C ALA A 164 21.17 39.16 10.57
N GLU A 165 22.22 39.89 11.01
CA GLU A 165 22.65 41.15 10.38
C GLU A 165 23.03 40.96 8.91
N ASN A 166 23.80 39.94 8.60
CA ASN A 166 24.20 39.61 7.22
C ASN A 166 22.98 39.27 6.35
N LEU A 167 22.08 38.43 6.84
CA LEU A 167 20.85 38.04 6.09
C LEU A 167 19.92 39.27 5.89
N LYS A 168 19.78 40.13 6.88
CA LYS A 168 19.02 41.38 6.81
C LYS A 168 19.62 42.33 5.76
N ALA A 169 20.95 42.46 5.72
CA ALA A 169 21.65 43.24 4.70
C ALA A 169 21.44 42.69 3.27
N GLN A 170 21.17 41.43 3.13
CA GLN A 170 20.79 40.79 1.86
C GLN A 170 19.27 40.90 1.56
N GLY A 171 18.51 41.59 2.40
CA GLY A 171 17.09 41.86 2.21
C GLY A 171 16.16 40.83 2.80
N ALA A 172 16.62 39.97 3.73
CA ALA A 172 15.72 39.04 4.40
C ALA A 172 14.69 39.81 5.25
N GLU A 173 13.42 39.49 5.05
CA GLU A 173 12.26 40.09 5.72
C GLU A 173 11.79 39.25 6.91
N LEU A 174 12.10 37.94 6.91
CA LEU A 174 11.83 37.02 8.00
C LEU A 174 13.02 36.08 8.20
N LEU A 175 13.37 35.75 9.43
CA LEU A 175 14.45 34.83 9.76
C LEU A 175 13.87 33.47 10.19
N LEU A 176 14.32 32.40 9.52
CA LEU A 176 13.95 31.02 9.77
C LEU A 176 15.09 30.25 10.45
N PRO A 177 14.93 29.78 11.71
CA PRO A 177 15.93 28.92 12.34
C PRO A 177 16.02 27.56 11.61
N TRP A 178 17.26 27.13 11.31
CA TRP A 178 17.57 25.89 10.67
C TRP A 178 17.90 24.72 11.61
N CYS A 179 18.32 25.06 12.84
CA CYS A 179 18.68 24.09 13.86
C CYS A 179 18.15 24.51 15.25
N GLU A 180 18.10 23.54 16.15
CA GLU A 180 17.62 23.75 17.53
C GLU A 180 18.38 24.87 18.26
N HIS A 181 19.69 25.00 18.02
CA HIS A 181 20.51 26.07 18.61
C HIS A 181 20.10 27.47 18.14
N ALA A 182 19.64 27.60 16.89
CA ALA A 182 19.11 28.86 16.39
C ALA A 182 17.77 29.22 17.06
N VAL A 183 16.93 28.19 17.34
CA VAL A 183 15.67 28.39 18.08
C VAL A 183 15.91 28.88 19.48
N GLU A 184 16.94 28.39 20.18
CA GLU A 184 17.28 28.79 21.55
C GLU A 184 17.63 30.30 21.72
N VAL A 185 18.05 30.94 20.63
CA VAL A 185 18.45 32.37 20.65
C VAL A 185 17.44 33.32 19.98
N LEU A 186 16.26 32.82 19.59
CA LEU A 186 15.24 33.66 18.95
C LEU A 186 14.82 34.86 19.82
N ALA A 187 14.71 34.68 21.13
CA ALA A 187 14.39 35.80 22.04
C ALA A 187 15.41 36.95 21.95
N VAL A 188 16.70 36.64 21.81
CA VAL A 188 17.77 37.66 21.63
C VAL A 188 17.61 38.38 20.30
N LEU A 189 17.18 37.69 19.24
CA LEU A 189 16.91 38.28 17.93
C LEU A 189 15.69 39.22 17.98
N GLU A 190 14.64 38.82 18.67
CA GLU A 190 13.42 39.63 18.88
C GLU A 190 13.74 40.91 19.66
N GLU A 191 14.49 40.81 20.75
CA GLU A 191 14.95 41.99 21.55
C GLU A 191 15.77 42.99 20.72
N LYS A 192 16.50 42.48 19.72
CA LYS A 192 17.30 43.33 18.80
C LYS A 192 16.50 43.80 17.57
N GLY A 193 15.21 43.50 17.50
CA GLY A 193 14.32 43.95 16.43
C GLY A 193 14.51 43.21 15.10
N PHE A 194 14.98 41.95 15.14
CA PHE A 194 15.01 41.08 13.98
C PHE A 194 13.69 40.33 13.85
N PRO A 195 13.02 40.36 12.69
CA PRO A 195 11.81 39.57 12.46
C PRO A 195 12.17 38.08 12.32
N ALA A 196 12.01 37.32 13.38
CA ALA A 196 12.29 35.90 13.39
C ALA A 196 11.04 35.10 13.73
N CYS A 197 10.86 33.92 13.11
CA CYS A 197 9.75 33.05 13.43
C CYS A 197 10.19 31.81 14.23
N ASN A 198 9.33 31.37 15.13
CA ASN A 198 9.49 30.10 15.82
C ASN A 198 8.57 29.05 15.17
N PRO A 199 9.09 28.10 14.37
CA PRO A 199 8.27 27.09 13.69
C PRO A 199 7.43 26.25 14.67
N TYR A 200 7.92 26.03 15.88
CA TYR A 200 7.24 25.23 16.89
C TYR A 200 6.04 25.94 17.53
N VAL A 201 6.03 27.27 17.51
CA VAL A 201 4.88 28.07 17.99
C VAL A 201 3.82 28.19 16.88
N LEU A 202 4.25 28.40 15.64
CA LEU A 202 3.34 28.62 14.50
C LEU A 202 2.44 27.42 14.20
N VAL A 203 2.80 26.22 14.65
CA VAL A 203 1.96 25.02 14.44
C VAL A 203 0.58 25.13 15.08
N GLY A 204 0.44 25.89 16.17
CA GLY A 204 -0.83 26.02 16.89
C GLY A 204 -1.95 26.47 15.97
N ASP A 205 -1.82 27.65 15.36
CA ASP A 205 -2.82 28.19 14.44
C ASP A 205 -2.95 27.34 13.17
N TYR A 206 -1.83 26.89 12.61
CA TYR A 206 -1.83 26.12 11.37
C TYR A 206 -2.59 24.79 11.49
N VAL A 207 -2.43 24.10 12.62
CA VAL A 207 -2.95 22.73 12.80
C VAL A 207 -4.37 22.72 13.34
N VAL A 208 -4.67 23.55 14.35
CA VAL A 208 -5.96 23.53 15.05
C VAL A 208 -7.09 24.02 14.15
N GLU A 209 -6.83 24.97 13.26
CA GLU A 209 -7.84 25.54 12.35
C GLU A 209 -8.22 24.62 11.18
N ARG A 210 -7.37 23.66 10.85
CA ARG A 210 -7.56 22.82 9.67
C ARG A 210 -8.35 21.55 9.96
N GLU A 211 -9.09 21.10 8.96
CA GLU A 211 -9.58 19.73 8.92
C GLU A 211 -8.53 18.81 8.32
N TRP A 212 -8.19 17.79 9.07
CA TRP A 212 -7.23 16.78 8.65
C TRP A 212 -7.98 15.53 8.20
N LYS A 213 -7.71 15.08 6.98
CA LYS A 213 -8.28 13.85 6.41
C LYS A 213 -7.16 12.87 6.13
N ARG A 214 -7.40 11.60 6.38
CA ARG A 214 -6.45 10.55 5.98
C ARG A 214 -6.17 10.68 4.48
N LEU A 215 -4.91 10.55 4.10
CA LEU A 215 -4.50 10.59 2.71
C LEU A 215 -4.95 9.31 1.99
N ALA A 216 -5.19 9.40 0.71
CA ALA A 216 -5.40 8.24 -0.13
C ALA A 216 -4.11 7.38 -0.13
N LYS A 217 -4.27 6.07 -0.03
CA LYS A 217 -3.16 5.12 -0.17
C LYS A 217 -3.23 4.41 -1.52
N PRO A 218 -2.08 3.92 -2.04
CA PRO A 218 -2.10 2.98 -3.15
C PRO A 218 -2.92 1.74 -2.79
N PHE A 219 -3.59 1.16 -3.79
CA PHE A 219 -4.30 -0.09 -3.62
C PHE A 219 -3.33 -1.21 -3.25
N LYS A 220 -3.67 -1.98 -2.23
CA LYS A 220 -2.90 -3.15 -1.77
C LYS A 220 -3.77 -4.39 -1.85
N VAL A 221 -3.39 -5.36 -2.66
CA VAL A 221 -4.08 -6.65 -2.74
C VAL A 221 -3.36 -7.70 -1.90
N GLY A 222 -4.13 -8.48 -1.13
CA GLY A 222 -3.65 -9.64 -0.38
C GLY A 222 -3.96 -10.94 -1.13
N MET A 223 -2.95 -11.79 -1.32
CA MET A 223 -3.09 -13.09 -1.98
C MET A 223 -2.93 -14.22 -0.96
N ILE A 224 -3.97 -15.03 -0.77
CA ILE A 224 -3.91 -16.28 0.00
C ILE A 224 -3.33 -17.36 -0.92
N GLY A 225 -2.02 -17.56 -0.82
CA GLY A 225 -1.24 -18.44 -1.68
C GLY A 225 -0.92 -19.81 -1.05
N GLY A 226 -0.19 -20.63 -1.80
CA GLY A 226 0.26 -21.95 -1.35
C GLY A 226 -0.69 -23.10 -1.67
N LEU A 227 -1.77 -22.86 -2.37
CA LEU A 227 -2.87 -23.79 -2.63
C LEU A 227 -2.88 -24.47 -4.03
N GLY A 228 -1.85 -24.42 -4.69
CA GLY A 228 -0.57 -24.76 -5.20
C GLY A 228 0.37 -23.53 -5.27
N PRO A 229 1.61 -23.74 -4.87
CA PRO A 229 2.62 -22.71 -4.98
C PRO A 229 2.86 -22.19 -6.40
N ALA A 230 2.89 -23.06 -7.39
CA ALA A 230 3.06 -22.67 -8.79
C ALA A 230 1.92 -21.76 -9.30
N ALA A 231 0.67 -22.05 -8.92
CA ALA A 231 -0.48 -21.20 -9.24
C ALA A 231 -0.42 -19.83 -8.55
N THR A 232 0.21 -19.76 -7.37
CA THR A 232 0.45 -18.49 -6.65
C THR A 232 1.43 -17.62 -7.44
N VAL A 233 2.52 -18.21 -7.92
CA VAL A 233 3.53 -17.53 -8.75
C VAL A 233 2.92 -17.07 -10.08
N ASP A 234 2.14 -17.93 -10.74
CA ASP A 234 1.48 -17.62 -12.01
C ASP A 234 0.53 -16.41 -11.88
N LEU A 235 -0.32 -16.38 -10.83
CA LEU A 235 -1.21 -15.24 -10.62
C LEU A 235 -0.42 -13.96 -10.33
N TYR A 236 0.65 -14.03 -9.53
CA TYR A 236 1.50 -12.88 -9.25
C TYR A 236 2.15 -12.33 -10.52
N ASP A 237 2.72 -13.22 -11.36
CA ASP A 237 3.31 -12.86 -12.65
C ASP A 237 2.27 -12.19 -13.58
N LYS A 238 1.06 -12.75 -13.67
CA LYS A 238 -0.04 -12.17 -14.46
C LYS A 238 -0.45 -10.79 -13.96
N ILE A 239 -0.55 -10.56 -12.65
CA ILE A 239 -0.82 -9.23 -12.10
C ILE A 239 0.29 -8.25 -12.52
N THR A 240 1.54 -8.66 -12.44
CA THR A 240 2.69 -7.83 -12.83
C THR A 240 2.63 -7.50 -14.32
N ARG A 241 2.46 -8.49 -15.19
CA ARG A 241 2.43 -8.30 -16.65
C ARG A 241 1.23 -7.47 -17.14
N PHE A 242 0.07 -7.59 -16.50
CA PHE A 242 -1.13 -6.86 -16.90
C PHE A 242 -1.21 -5.46 -16.32
N THR A 243 -0.37 -5.11 -15.34
CA THR A 243 -0.31 -3.75 -14.81
C THR A 243 0.36 -2.82 -15.84
N PRO A 244 -0.32 -1.75 -16.31
CA PRO A 244 0.24 -0.83 -17.30
C PRO A 244 1.26 0.14 -16.67
N ALA A 245 2.32 -0.41 -16.08
CA ALA A 245 3.38 0.34 -15.40
C ALA A 245 4.57 0.59 -16.34
N LYS A 246 5.17 1.77 -16.23
CA LYS A 246 6.41 2.15 -16.92
C LYS A 246 7.62 2.14 -16.00
N THR A 247 7.38 2.21 -14.69
CA THR A 247 8.39 2.17 -13.63
C THR A 247 7.93 1.23 -12.53
N ASP A 248 8.86 0.76 -11.69
CA ASP A 248 8.55 -0.14 -10.56
C ASP A 248 7.52 0.48 -9.60
N GLN A 249 7.55 1.80 -9.41
CA GLN A 249 6.67 2.54 -8.51
C GLN A 249 5.20 2.59 -8.97
N GLU A 250 4.93 2.29 -10.23
CA GLU A 250 3.58 2.27 -10.80
C GLU A 250 2.90 0.91 -10.67
N HIS A 251 3.64 -0.13 -10.24
CA HIS A 251 3.08 -1.45 -10.01
C HIS A 251 2.18 -1.52 -8.78
N ILE A 252 1.26 -2.48 -8.80
CA ILE A 252 0.31 -2.74 -7.72
C ILE A 252 1.05 -3.32 -6.51
N LYS A 253 0.77 -2.81 -5.31
CA LYS A 253 1.29 -3.36 -4.06
C LYS A 253 0.60 -4.69 -3.76
N VAL A 254 1.36 -5.79 -3.77
CA VAL A 254 0.87 -7.15 -3.53
C VAL A 254 1.52 -7.72 -2.28
N VAL A 255 0.70 -8.31 -1.40
CA VAL A 255 1.17 -9.10 -0.25
C VAL A 255 0.73 -10.54 -0.47
N VAL A 256 1.67 -11.46 -0.38
CA VAL A 256 1.40 -12.90 -0.55
C VAL A 256 1.60 -13.59 0.79
N GLU A 257 0.53 -14.12 1.35
CA GLU A 257 0.59 -15.04 2.50
C GLU A 257 0.56 -16.46 1.96
N GLN A 258 1.74 -17.03 1.72
CA GLN A 258 1.88 -18.36 1.16
C GLN A 258 1.91 -19.42 2.26
N ASN A 259 0.83 -20.21 2.40
CA ASN A 259 0.74 -21.32 3.36
C ASN A 259 0.57 -22.66 2.63
N PRO A 260 1.66 -23.34 2.23
CA PRO A 260 1.59 -24.64 1.55
C PRO A 260 1.17 -25.79 2.47
N GLN A 261 1.12 -25.59 3.79
CA GLN A 261 0.61 -26.56 4.77
C GLN A 261 -0.92 -26.57 4.84
N THR A 262 -1.61 -25.67 4.15
CA THR A 262 -3.09 -25.68 4.08
C THR A 262 -3.59 -27.02 3.52
N ALA A 263 -4.46 -27.69 4.24
CA ALA A 263 -5.00 -28.99 3.90
C ALA A 263 -5.61 -29.05 2.48
N ASP A 264 -5.55 -30.19 1.82
CA ASP A 264 -6.06 -30.35 0.45
C ASP A 264 -7.58 -30.16 0.40
N ARG A 265 -8.03 -29.22 -0.40
CA ARG A 265 -9.42 -28.77 -0.52
C ARG A 265 -10.30 -29.84 -1.14
N THR A 266 -9.77 -30.60 -2.11
CA THR A 266 -10.50 -31.71 -2.76
C THR A 266 -10.63 -32.86 -1.80
N ALA A 267 -9.56 -33.24 -1.08
CA ALA A 267 -9.62 -34.30 -0.09
C ALA A 267 -10.62 -33.97 1.04
N CYS A 268 -10.64 -32.72 1.52
CA CYS A 268 -11.63 -32.26 2.50
C CYS A 268 -13.07 -32.43 1.99
N LEU A 269 -13.34 -31.93 0.79
CA LEU A 269 -14.71 -31.91 0.23
C LEU A 269 -15.24 -33.30 -0.16
N LEU A 270 -14.35 -34.21 -0.61
CA LEU A 270 -14.77 -35.50 -1.19
C LEU A 270 -14.43 -36.72 -0.36
N HIS A 271 -13.43 -36.66 0.48
CA HIS A 271 -12.83 -37.83 1.13
C HIS A 271 -12.71 -37.70 2.65
N GLY A 272 -13.37 -36.68 3.26
CA GLY A 272 -13.30 -36.46 4.71
C GLY A 272 -11.90 -36.13 5.22
N GLY A 273 -11.07 -35.53 4.36
CA GLY A 273 -9.75 -35.02 4.74
C GLY A 273 -9.85 -33.78 5.65
N ASP A 274 -8.70 -33.33 6.16
CA ASP A 274 -8.61 -32.19 7.05
C ASP A 274 -9.23 -30.91 6.45
N ASP A 275 -9.90 -30.13 7.31
CA ASP A 275 -10.60 -28.90 6.92
C ASP A 275 -9.61 -27.72 6.79
N PRO A 276 -9.49 -27.07 5.62
CA PRO A 276 -8.60 -25.95 5.40
C PRO A 276 -9.12 -24.62 5.96
N THR A 277 -10.33 -24.55 6.50
CA THR A 277 -11.02 -23.28 6.85
C THR A 277 -10.20 -22.41 7.80
N LEU A 278 -9.62 -22.98 8.84
CA LEU A 278 -8.85 -22.21 9.82
C LEU A 278 -7.53 -21.68 9.23
N ALA A 279 -6.85 -22.47 8.41
CA ALA A 279 -5.62 -22.03 7.74
C ALA A 279 -5.90 -20.88 6.75
N LEU A 280 -6.98 -20.97 5.98
CA LEU A 280 -7.43 -19.92 5.09
C LEU A 280 -7.85 -18.66 5.84
N TYR A 281 -8.56 -18.83 6.97
CA TYR A 281 -8.96 -17.72 7.84
C TYR A 281 -7.76 -16.99 8.43
N ASP A 282 -6.77 -17.72 8.96
CA ASP A 282 -5.56 -17.12 9.54
C ASP A 282 -4.79 -16.30 8.49
N CYS A 283 -4.58 -16.85 7.29
CA CYS A 283 -4.00 -16.11 6.17
C CYS A 283 -4.79 -14.84 5.85
N ALA A 284 -6.12 -14.93 5.74
CA ALA A 284 -6.98 -13.78 5.48
C ALA A 284 -6.89 -12.72 6.57
N LYS A 285 -6.83 -13.14 7.85
CA LYS A 285 -6.68 -12.22 9.00
C LYS A 285 -5.33 -11.50 9.02
N ARG A 286 -4.24 -12.18 8.65
CA ARG A 286 -2.92 -11.56 8.53
C ARG A 286 -2.92 -10.50 7.45
N LEU A 287 -3.47 -10.81 6.27
CA LEU A 287 -3.61 -9.87 5.15
C LEU A 287 -4.53 -8.68 5.48
N GLU A 288 -5.63 -8.93 6.23
CA GLU A 288 -6.49 -7.86 6.76
C GLU A 288 -5.71 -6.94 7.70
N LYS A 289 -4.96 -7.51 8.66
CA LYS A 289 -4.12 -6.77 9.60
C LYS A 289 -3.02 -5.98 8.90
N ASP A 290 -2.45 -6.54 7.82
CA ASP A 290 -1.46 -5.86 6.99
C ASP A 290 -2.07 -4.70 6.15
N GLY A 291 -3.37 -4.48 6.25
CA GLY A 291 -4.06 -3.36 5.61
C GLY A 291 -4.29 -3.55 4.11
N CYS A 292 -4.47 -4.79 3.65
CA CYS A 292 -4.90 -5.06 2.29
C CYS A 292 -6.31 -4.52 2.04
N ASP A 293 -6.59 -4.07 0.82
CA ASP A 293 -7.86 -3.46 0.41
C ASP A 293 -8.81 -4.47 -0.26
N ALA A 294 -8.25 -5.55 -0.79
CA ALA A 294 -8.98 -6.70 -1.31
C ALA A 294 -8.17 -7.98 -1.12
N LEU A 295 -8.85 -9.13 -1.06
CA LEU A 295 -8.24 -10.46 -1.00
C LEU A 295 -8.53 -11.25 -2.27
N ILE A 296 -7.55 -12.05 -2.69
CA ILE A 296 -7.64 -12.98 -3.81
C ILE A 296 -7.09 -14.36 -3.42
N VAL A 297 -7.62 -15.40 -4.07
CA VAL A 297 -7.21 -16.79 -3.80
C VAL A 297 -6.97 -17.50 -5.13
N PRO A 298 -5.73 -17.86 -5.51
CA PRO A 298 -5.42 -18.62 -6.72
C PRO A 298 -5.74 -20.13 -6.53
N CYS A 299 -6.98 -20.44 -6.22
CA CYS A 299 -7.46 -21.81 -6.09
C CYS A 299 -8.98 -21.86 -6.27
N ASN A 300 -9.45 -22.48 -7.34
CA ASN A 300 -10.90 -22.60 -7.60
C ASN A 300 -11.61 -23.36 -6.48
N THR A 301 -11.08 -24.51 -6.06
CA THR A 301 -11.69 -25.34 -5.01
C THR A 301 -11.77 -24.60 -3.65
N ALA A 302 -10.80 -23.74 -3.34
CA ALA A 302 -10.81 -22.97 -2.09
C ALA A 302 -11.98 -21.98 -2.00
N HIS A 303 -12.58 -21.59 -3.12
CA HIS A 303 -13.74 -20.70 -3.13
C HIS A 303 -14.99 -21.32 -2.48
N ALA A 304 -15.02 -22.64 -2.25
CA ALA A 304 -16.06 -23.26 -1.44
C ALA A 304 -16.03 -22.78 0.03
N PHE A 305 -14.89 -22.36 0.52
CA PHE A 305 -14.67 -21.91 1.89
C PHE A 305 -14.78 -20.37 2.05
N VAL A 306 -14.61 -19.61 0.96
CA VAL A 306 -14.65 -18.14 0.98
C VAL A 306 -15.92 -17.57 1.63
N PRO A 307 -17.14 -18.11 1.39
CA PRO A 307 -18.36 -17.59 2.04
C PRO A 307 -18.33 -17.67 3.57
N PHE A 308 -17.58 -18.62 4.14
CA PHE A 308 -17.40 -18.71 5.60
C PHE A 308 -16.46 -17.61 6.10
N LEU A 309 -15.38 -17.33 5.34
CA LEU A 309 -14.40 -16.30 5.66
C LEU A 309 -15.01 -14.91 5.60
N GLU A 310 -15.81 -14.60 4.59
CA GLU A 310 -16.45 -13.29 4.38
C GLU A 310 -17.33 -12.83 5.56
N ARG A 311 -17.81 -13.76 6.40
CA ARG A 311 -18.55 -13.43 7.62
C ARG A 311 -17.68 -12.84 8.72
N HIS A 312 -16.36 -13.06 8.67
CA HIS A 312 -15.41 -12.74 9.74
C HIS A 312 -14.29 -11.79 9.30
N ILE A 313 -14.16 -11.56 8.00
CA ILE A 313 -13.15 -10.69 7.38
C ILE A 313 -13.85 -9.45 6.84
N LYS A 314 -13.29 -8.27 7.14
CA LYS A 314 -13.85 -6.99 6.69
C LYS A 314 -13.38 -6.60 5.28
N VAL A 315 -12.28 -7.20 4.83
CA VAL A 315 -11.70 -6.96 3.51
C VAL A 315 -12.44 -7.79 2.46
N PRO A 316 -12.93 -7.18 1.37
CA PRO A 316 -13.69 -7.92 0.34
C PRO A 316 -12.80 -8.88 -0.44
N PHE A 317 -13.38 -10.02 -0.84
CA PHE A 317 -12.76 -10.93 -1.79
C PHE A 317 -13.12 -10.56 -3.24
N ILE A 318 -12.11 -10.52 -4.11
CA ILE A 318 -12.33 -10.55 -5.56
C ILE A 318 -12.49 -12.03 -5.94
N ASN A 319 -13.72 -12.47 -6.05
CA ASN A 319 -14.05 -13.89 -6.27
C ASN A 319 -13.74 -14.30 -7.71
N MET A 320 -12.74 -15.17 -7.90
CA MET A 320 -12.24 -15.62 -9.19
C MET A 320 -13.34 -16.23 -10.07
N GLN A 321 -14.19 -17.07 -9.49
CA GLN A 321 -15.24 -17.74 -10.24
C GLN A 321 -16.32 -16.76 -10.75
N ARG A 322 -16.67 -15.77 -9.92
CA ARG A 322 -17.62 -14.73 -10.32
C ARG A 322 -17.08 -13.92 -11.49
N VAL A 323 -15.85 -13.41 -11.36
CA VAL A 323 -15.26 -12.58 -12.41
C VAL A 323 -15.02 -13.35 -13.71
N THR A 324 -14.72 -14.65 -13.62
CA THR A 324 -14.63 -15.55 -14.77
C THR A 324 -15.96 -15.66 -15.50
N MET A 325 -17.06 -15.87 -14.78
CA MET A 325 -18.38 -15.98 -15.40
C MET A 325 -18.85 -14.64 -15.99
N GLU A 326 -18.55 -13.52 -15.33
CA GLU A 326 -18.81 -12.16 -15.85
C GLU A 326 -18.04 -11.92 -17.16
N GLU A 327 -16.78 -12.36 -17.25
CA GLU A 327 -15.97 -12.24 -18.45
C GLU A 327 -16.50 -13.09 -19.61
N ILE A 328 -16.91 -14.34 -19.35
CA ILE A 328 -17.53 -15.19 -20.36
C ILE A 328 -18.83 -14.57 -20.87
N GLN A 329 -19.67 -14.03 -19.97
CA GLN A 329 -20.90 -13.35 -20.36
C GLN A 329 -20.60 -12.11 -21.21
N ARG A 330 -19.54 -11.36 -20.89
CA ARG A 330 -19.11 -10.21 -21.67
C ARG A 330 -18.63 -10.59 -23.08
N LYS A 331 -17.87 -11.70 -23.21
CA LYS A 331 -17.32 -12.17 -24.49
C LYS A 331 -18.35 -12.84 -25.39
N LEU A 332 -19.16 -13.74 -24.84
CA LEU A 332 -20.03 -14.65 -25.61
C LEU A 332 -21.52 -14.44 -25.33
N GLY A 333 -21.90 -13.69 -24.33
CA GLY A 333 -23.29 -13.44 -23.97
C GLY A 333 -24.03 -14.72 -23.62
N LYS A 334 -25.29 -14.84 -24.06
CA LYS A 334 -26.16 -16.02 -23.85
C LYS A 334 -25.84 -17.20 -24.75
N GLU A 335 -25.01 -16.99 -25.76
CA GLU A 335 -24.57 -18.05 -26.69
C GLU A 335 -23.44 -18.92 -26.09
N ALA A 336 -22.94 -18.56 -24.89
CA ALA A 336 -21.92 -19.34 -24.22
C ALA A 336 -22.44 -20.74 -23.85
N ARG A 337 -21.76 -21.77 -24.35
CA ARG A 337 -21.92 -23.17 -23.97
C ARG A 337 -20.60 -23.61 -23.33
N ILE A 338 -20.61 -23.67 -22.01
CA ILE A 338 -19.38 -23.72 -21.22
C ILE A 338 -19.01 -25.18 -20.93
N GLY A 339 -17.79 -25.58 -21.29
CA GLY A 339 -17.15 -26.81 -20.81
C GLY A 339 -16.26 -26.49 -19.61
N LEU A 340 -16.46 -27.14 -18.47
CA LEU A 340 -15.68 -26.94 -17.26
C LEU A 340 -14.64 -28.05 -17.12
N LEU A 341 -13.38 -27.72 -17.26
CA LEU A 341 -12.21 -28.55 -16.95
C LEU A 341 -11.70 -28.19 -15.56
N ALA A 342 -11.98 -28.99 -14.55
CA ALA A 342 -11.68 -28.66 -13.15
C ALA A 342 -11.43 -29.92 -12.29
N THR A 343 -10.96 -29.72 -11.05
CA THR A 343 -10.90 -30.82 -10.09
C THR A 343 -12.30 -31.35 -9.79
N SER A 344 -12.41 -32.62 -9.45
CA SER A 344 -13.68 -33.23 -9.04
C SER A 344 -14.28 -32.49 -7.82
N GLY A 345 -13.45 -31.98 -6.91
CA GLY A 345 -13.89 -31.13 -5.80
C GLY A 345 -14.56 -29.83 -6.27
N THR A 346 -13.98 -29.14 -7.26
CA THR A 346 -14.59 -27.93 -7.82
C THR A 346 -15.93 -28.22 -8.53
N ILE A 347 -16.01 -29.32 -9.26
CA ILE A 347 -17.24 -29.73 -9.95
C ILE A 347 -18.34 -30.06 -8.93
N GLN A 348 -18.00 -30.84 -7.89
CA GLN A 348 -18.98 -31.27 -6.88
C GLN A 348 -19.52 -30.14 -6.02
N THR A 349 -18.75 -29.06 -5.79
CA THR A 349 -19.26 -27.88 -5.09
C THR A 349 -20.37 -27.17 -5.83
N GLY A 350 -20.51 -27.38 -7.13
CA GLY A 350 -21.52 -26.75 -7.96
C GLY A 350 -21.41 -25.25 -8.15
N ILE A 351 -20.36 -24.60 -7.62
CA ILE A 351 -20.25 -23.15 -7.57
C ILE A 351 -20.25 -22.50 -8.96
N TYR A 352 -19.58 -23.11 -9.94
CA TYR A 352 -19.67 -22.66 -11.32
C TYR A 352 -21.05 -22.91 -11.93
N ALA A 353 -21.64 -24.07 -11.64
CA ALA A 353 -22.98 -24.44 -12.14
C ALA A 353 -24.06 -23.49 -11.62
N GLU A 354 -24.01 -23.12 -10.33
CA GLU A 354 -24.94 -22.15 -9.74
C GLU A 354 -24.82 -20.77 -10.40
N LYS A 355 -23.60 -20.28 -10.62
CA LYS A 355 -23.34 -18.99 -11.29
C LYS A 355 -23.78 -19.01 -12.76
N ALA A 356 -23.44 -20.07 -13.48
CA ALA A 356 -23.86 -20.26 -14.87
C ALA A 356 -25.38 -20.27 -14.99
N LYS A 357 -26.07 -21.02 -14.12
CA LYS A 357 -27.53 -21.05 -14.04
C LYS A 357 -28.13 -19.65 -13.77
N ALA A 358 -27.57 -18.92 -12.82
CA ALA A 358 -28.04 -17.57 -12.50
C ALA A 358 -27.88 -16.60 -13.69
N MET A 359 -26.89 -16.83 -14.56
CA MET A 359 -26.63 -16.03 -15.76
C MET A 359 -27.33 -16.58 -17.04
N GLY A 360 -28.02 -17.70 -16.92
CA GLY A 360 -28.71 -18.34 -18.05
C GLY A 360 -27.79 -18.99 -19.09
N MET A 361 -26.56 -19.38 -18.66
CA MET A 361 -25.57 -20.03 -19.52
C MET A 361 -25.47 -21.51 -19.20
N PRO A 362 -25.59 -22.43 -20.18
CA PRO A 362 -25.39 -23.86 -19.94
C PRO A 362 -23.91 -24.17 -19.68
N ILE A 363 -23.68 -25.04 -18.67
CA ILE A 363 -22.34 -25.50 -18.30
C ILE A 363 -22.34 -27.04 -18.27
N PHE A 364 -21.27 -27.64 -18.81
CA PHE A 364 -21.09 -29.06 -18.95
C PHE A 364 -19.77 -29.51 -18.35
N THR A 365 -19.74 -30.74 -17.84
CA THR A 365 -18.54 -31.37 -17.28
C THR A 365 -18.19 -32.64 -18.03
N PRO A 366 -16.94 -33.09 -18.03
CA PRO A 366 -16.57 -34.38 -18.59
C PRO A 366 -17.33 -35.54 -17.94
N ASP A 367 -17.45 -36.63 -18.65
CA ASP A 367 -17.88 -37.93 -18.08
C ASP A 367 -16.80 -38.48 -17.14
N GLU A 368 -17.05 -39.62 -16.52
CA GLU A 368 -16.16 -40.22 -15.52
C GLU A 368 -14.76 -40.52 -16.09
N GLU A 369 -14.67 -41.04 -17.32
CA GLU A 369 -13.40 -41.35 -17.98
C GLU A 369 -12.58 -40.08 -18.24
N HIS A 370 -13.18 -39.07 -18.86
CA HIS A 370 -12.49 -37.85 -19.21
C HIS A 370 -12.23 -36.97 -17.95
N GLN A 371 -13.08 -37.06 -16.93
CA GLN A 371 -12.83 -36.43 -15.66
C GLN A 371 -11.60 -37.05 -14.94
N ALA A 372 -11.42 -38.37 -15.05
CA ALA A 372 -10.23 -39.03 -14.53
C ALA A 372 -8.96 -38.53 -15.24
N ARG A 373 -9.01 -38.25 -16.56
CA ARG A 373 -7.91 -37.64 -17.32
C ARG A 373 -7.62 -36.23 -16.84
N VAL A 374 -8.63 -35.38 -16.62
CA VAL A 374 -8.43 -34.04 -16.04
C VAL A 374 -7.76 -34.13 -14.67
N MET A 375 -8.18 -35.07 -13.82
CA MET A 375 -7.53 -35.28 -12.51
C MET A 375 -6.09 -35.78 -12.65
N ALA A 376 -5.79 -36.65 -13.63
CA ALA A 376 -4.44 -37.11 -13.93
C ALA A 376 -3.54 -35.94 -14.43
N ALA A 377 -4.07 -35.08 -15.30
CA ALA A 377 -3.37 -33.89 -15.75
C ALA A 377 -3.01 -32.93 -14.60
N ILE A 378 -3.80 -32.90 -13.50
CA ILE A 378 -3.54 -32.06 -12.34
C ILE A 378 -2.66 -32.76 -11.29
N TYR A 379 -3.05 -33.96 -10.85
CA TYR A 379 -2.48 -34.68 -9.69
C TYR A 379 -1.64 -35.91 -10.04
N GLY A 380 -1.68 -36.36 -11.30
CA GLY A 380 -0.94 -37.54 -11.74
C GLY A 380 0.58 -37.42 -11.60
N PRO A 381 1.32 -38.53 -11.69
CA PRO A 381 2.77 -38.50 -11.62
C PRO A 381 3.46 -37.62 -12.68
N GLN A 382 2.77 -37.42 -13.81
CA GLN A 382 3.19 -36.51 -14.90
C GLN A 382 2.23 -35.33 -15.04
N GLY A 383 1.55 -34.94 -13.98
CA GLY A 383 0.61 -33.83 -13.93
C GLY A 383 1.26 -32.51 -13.49
N ALA A 384 0.49 -31.42 -13.58
CA ALA A 384 0.97 -30.06 -13.29
C ALA A 384 1.49 -29.89 -11.86
N LYS A 385 0.86 -30.51 -10.85
CA LYS A 385 1.32 -30.47 -9.47
C LYS A 385 2.65 -31.21 -9.24
N ALA A 386 3.02 -32.13 -10.13
CA ALA A 386 4.31 -32.79 -10.16
C ALA A 386 5.36 -32.02 -11.00
N GLY A 387 4.99 -30.85 -11.55
CA GLY A 387 5.88 -29.96 -12.30
C GLY A 387 5.90 -30.18 -13.82
N PHE A 388 4.97 -30.99 -14.36
CA PHE A 388 4.87 -31.22 -15.80
C PHE A 388 3.85 -30.26 -16.42
N THR A 389 4.20 -29.68 -17.57
CA THR A 389 3.35 -28.72 -18.29
C THR A 389 3.08 -29.11 -19.75
N ASP A 390 3.64 -30.26 -20.20
CA ASP A 390 3.49 -30.76 -21.56
C ASP A 390 3.52 -32.29 -21.56
N GLY A 391 3.31 -32.93 -22.75
CA GLY A 391 3.23 -34.37 -22.92
C GLY A 391 1.92 -34.94 -22.37
N VAL A 392 2.00 -35.98 -21.52
CA VAL A 392 0.82 -36.75 -21.07
C VAL A 392 -0.23 -35.87 -20.43
N CYS A 393 0.13 -34.92 -19.60
CA CYS A 393 -0.84 -34.02 -18.94
C CYS A 393 -1.56 -33.12 -19.94
N ARG A 394 -0.89 -32.70 -21.02
CA ARG A 394 -1.48 -31.91 -22.08
C ARG A 394 -2.42 -32.77 -22.94
N ASP A 395 -2.00 -33.98 -23.29
CA ASP A 395 -2.82 -34.93 -24.07
C ASP A 395 -4.11 -35.28 -23.32
N ASP A 396 -4.02 -35.55 -22.03
CA ASP A 396 -5.19 -35.87 -21.19
C ASP A 396 -6.15 -34.67 -21.10
N LEU A 397 -5.63 -33.46 -20.94
CA LEU A 397 -6.43 -32.22 -20.86
C LEU A 397 -7.12 -31.95 -22.21
N VAL A 398 -6.41 -32.06 -23.34
CA VAL A 398 -6.95 -31.85 -24.68
C VAL A 398 -8.01 -32.94 -25.02
N SER A 399 -7.79 -34.19 -24.62
CA SER A 399 -8.79 -35.25 -24.80
C SER A 399 -10.11 -34.92 -24.08
N ALA A 400 -10.06 -34.43 -22.86
CA ALA A 400 -11.27 -34.02 -22.13
C ALA A 400 -11.94 -32.78 -22.77
N ALA A 401 -11.14 -31.82 -23.27
CA ALA A 401 -11.65 -30.68 -24.01
C ALA A 401 -12.37 -31.10 -25.29
N GLU A 402 -11.77 -32.02 -26.06
CA GLU A 402 -12.40 -32.60 -27.26
C GLU A 402 -13.74 -33.27 -26.95
N TYR A 403 -13.81 -34.06 -25.87
CA TYR A 403 -15.03 -34.68 -25.42
C TYR A 403 -16.15 -33.67 -25.21
N LEU A 404 -15.87 -32.58 -24.45
CA LEU A 404 -16.85 -31.53 -24.17
C LEU A 404 -17.34 -30.83 -25.43
N VAL A 405 -16.45 -30.57 -26.38
CA VAL A 405 -16.78 -29.89 -27.64
C VAL A 405 -17.59 -30.82 -28.56
N LYS A 406 -17.19 -32.08 -28.67
CA LYS A 406 -17.88 -33.05 -29.52
C LYS A 406 -19.27 -33.43 -28.99
N THR A 407 -19.38 -33.60 -27.66
CA THR A 407 -20.59 -34.13 -27.02
C THR A 407 -21.64 -33.05 -26.75
N TYR A 408 -21.20 -31.90 -26.28
CA TYR A 408 -22.07 -30.82 -25.79
C TYR A 408 -22.04 -29.57 -26.64
N ASP A 409 -21.29 -29.55 -27.73
CA ASP A 409 -21.14 -28.38 -28.58
C ASP A 409 -20.64 -27.15 -27.82
N CYS A 410 -19.71 -27.37 -26.88
CA CYS A 410 -19.13 -26.28 -26.12
C CYS A 410 -18.35 -25.34 -27.02
N ASN A 411 -18.55 -24.03 -26.86
CA ASN A 411 -17.79 -22.97 -27.56
C ASN A 411 -16.89 -22.17 -26.60
N CYS A 412 -16.91 -22.51 -25.31
CA CYS A 412 -16.09 -21.96 -24.28
C CYS A 412 -15.59 -23.05 -23.32
N LEU A 413 -14.32 -23.06 -23.00
CA LEU A 413 -13.71 -23.96 -22.02
C LEU A 413 -13.15 -23.17 -20.86
N ILE A 414 -13.50 -23.50 -19.61
CA ILE A 414 -12.91 -22.92 -18.41
C ILE A 414 -11.80 -23.84 -17.91
N LEU A 415 -10.60 -23.31 -17.74
CA LEU A 415 -9.49 -23.96 -17.03
C LEU A 415 -9.71 -23.85 -15.51
N GLY A 416 -10.68 -24.59 -14.99
CA GLY A 416 -11.23 -24.47 -13.64
C GLY A 416 -10.36 -25.05 -12.52
N CYS A 417 -9.09 -25.36 -12.80
CA CYS A 417 -8.02 -25.57 -11.84
C CYS A 417 -6.86 -24.65 -12.20
N THR A 418 -6.29 -24.00 -11.24
CA THR A 418 -5.24 -22.99 -11.45
C THR A 418 -3.89 -23.56 -11.89
N GLU A 419 -3.74 -24.87 -11.90
CA GLU A 419 -2.63 -25.58 -12.54
C GLU A 419 -2.84 -25.83 -14.04
N LEU A 420 -4.07 -25.83 -14.54
CA LEU A 420 -4.35 -26.08 -15.96
C LEU A 420 -3.83 -24.97 -16.89
N PRO A 421 -3.84 -23.67 -16.50
CA PRO A 421 -3.19 -22.62 -17.28
C PRO A 421 -1.67 -22.79 -17.44
N LEU A 422 -1.02 -23.65 -16.64
CA LEU A 422 0.39 -24.01 -16.83
C LEU A 422 0.58 -25.03 -17.97
N ILE A 423 -0.48 -25.73 -18.38
CA ILE A 423 -0.49 -26.75 -19.43
C ILE A 423 -1.05 -26.18 -20.74
N LEU A 424 -2.09 -25.34 -20.67
CA LEU A 424 -2.80 -24.79 -21.80
C LEU A 424 -3.06 -23.31 -21.57
N ASP A 425 -2.57 -22.46 -22.46
CA ASP A 425 -2.79 -21.02 -22.41
C ASP A 425 -4.24 -20.62 -22.68
N GLU A 426 -4.67 -19.45 -22.17
CA GLU A 426 -5.92 -18.84 -22.63
C GLU A 426 -5.82 -18.49 -24.13
N ASP A 427 -6.89 -18.77 -24.87
CA ASP A 427 -6.94 -18.50 -26.31
C ASP A 427 -8.40 -18.26 -26.73
N ASP A 428 -8.67 -17.14 -27.41
CA ASP A 428 -10.00 -16.86 -27.92
C ASP A 428 -10.34 -17.69 -29.16
N HIS A 429 -9.36 -18.40 -29.74
CA HIS A 429 -9.48 -19.14 -31.00
C HIS A 429 -8.81 -20.52 -30.95
N PHE A 430 -8.86 -21.21 -29.84
CA PHE A 430 -8.25 -22.53 -29.66
C PHE A 430 -8.85 -23.57 -30.57
N PRO A 431 -8.05 -24.21 -31.46
CA PRO A 431 -8.53 -25.25 -32.34
C PRO A 431 -8.67 -26.58 -31.59
N VAL A 432 -9.86 -27.11 -31.49
CA VAL A 432 -10.15 -28.42 -30.86
C VAL A 432 -11.34 -29.10 -31.52
N ALA A 433 -11.25 -30.42 -31.77
CA ALA A 433 -12.30 -31.22 -32.37
C ALA A 433 -12.85 -30.67 -33.70
N GLY A 434 -12.02 -30.04 -34.52
CA GLY A 434 -12.39 -29.42 -35.78
C GLY A 434 -13.21 -28.12 -35.66
N LYS A 435 -13.30 -27.55 -34.48
CA LYS A 435 -13.94 -26.27 -34.16
C LYS A 435 -12.92 -25.29 -33.55
N THR A 436 -13.33 -24.06 -33.45
CA THR A 436 -12.60 -23.00 -32.72
C THR A 436 -13.41 -22.65 -31.49
N VAL A 437 -12.79 -22.69 -30.30
CA VAL A 437 -13.43 -22.39 -29.02
C VAL A 437 -12.64 -21.37 -28.24
N CYS A 438 -13.31 -20.63 -27.34
CA CYS A 438 -12.65 -19.76 -26.41
C CYS A 438 -12.16 -20.55 -25.19
N VAL A 439 -10.88 -20.51 -24.88
CA VAL A 439 -10.30 -21.05 -23.64
C VAL A 439 -10.11 -19.90 -22.66
N VAL A 440 -10.72 -20.02 -21.50
CA VAL A 440 -10.69 -18.99 -20.44
C VAL A 440 -9.83 -19.46 -19.28
N ASP A 441 -8.84 -18.66 -18.94
CA ASP A 441 -8.02 -18.83 -17.75
C ASP A 441 -8.56 -17.97 -16.60
N PRO A 442 -9.14 -18.58 -15.54
CA PRO A 442 -9.64 -17.84 -14.38
C PRO A 442 -8.57 -17.02 -13.65
N THR A 443 -7.28 -17.43 -13.67
CA THR A 443 -6.21 -16.67 -13.04
C THR A 443 -5.88 -15.41 -13.83
N ALA A 444 -5.88 -15.47 -15.15
CA ALA A 444 -5.71 -14.31 -16.02
C ALA A 444 -6.88 -13.32 -15.90
N VAL A 445 -8.11 -13.83 -15.85
CA VAL A 445 -9.30 -12.99 -15.62
C VAL A 445 -9.23 -12.31 -14.26
N LEU A 446 -8.86 -13.06 -13.20
CA LEU A 446 -8.70 -12.51 -11.85
C LEU A 446 -7.60 -11.43 -11.82
N ALA A 447 -6.46 -11.66 -12.46
CA ALA A 447 -5.37 -10.70 -12.53
C ALA A 447 -5.81 -9.40 -13.23
N ARG A 448 -6.49 -9.49 -14.39
CA ARG A 448 -7.06 -8.33 -15.08
C ARG A 448 -8.06 -7.57 -14.19
N LYS A 449 -8.89 -8.28 -13.43
CA LYS A 449 -9.83 -7.65 -12.50
C LYS A 449 -9.15 -6.95 -11.34
N VAL A 450 -8.08 -7.52 -10.79
CA VAL A 450 -7.25 -6.86 -9.77
C VAL A 450 -6.67 -5.55 -10.32
N VAL A 451 -6.13 -5.58 -11.54
CA VAL A 451 -5.58 -4.38 -12.21
C VAL A 451 -6.68 -3.33 -12.42
N GLU A 452 -7.86 -3.72 -12.92
CA GLU A 452 -9.00 -2.81 -13.11
C GLU A 452 -9.40 -2.13 -11.78
N VAL A 453 -9.52 -2.91 -10.70
CA VAL A 453 -9.86 -2.39 -9.36
C VAL A 453 -8.78 -1.43 -8.87
N ALA A 454 -7.51 -1.79 -9.01
CA ALA A 454 -6.38 -0.96 -8.59
C ALA A 454 -6.33 0.37 -9.36
N MET A 455 -6.50 0.34 -10.69
CA MET A 455 -6.49 1.55 -11.53
C MET A 455 -7.69 2.47 -11.24
N SER A 456 -8.82 1.92 -10.83
CA SER A 456 -10.01 2.69 -10.46
C SER A 456 -10.03 3.12 -8.98
N TRP A 457 -9.02 2.72 -8.20
CA TRP A 457 -8.97 2.95 -6.77
C TRP A 457 -8.78 4.43 -6.42
N LYS A 458 -9.73 4.99 -5.69
CA LYS A 458 -9.68 6.41 -5.25
C LYS A 458 -9.16 6.56 -3.81
N GLY A 459 -8.70 5.48 -3.21
CA GLY A 459 -8.39 5.43 -1.78
C GLY A 459 -9.66 5.36 -0.91
N LYS A 460 -9.56 4.75 0.27
CA LYS A 460 -10.58 4.99 1.31
C LYS A 460 -10.28 6.37 1.90
N ARG A 461 -11.16 7.31 1.68
CA ARG A 461 -11.13 8.61 2.34
C ARG A 461 -11.61 8.48 3.78
#